data_6a051296e480160a9c4f3fdd59d2eeae
#
_entry.id   6a051296e480160a9c4f3fdd59d2eeae
#
_cell.length_a   1.000
_cell.length_b   1.000
_cell.length_c   1.000
_cell.angle_alpha   90.00
_cell.angle_beta   90.00
_cell.angle_gamma   90.00
#
_symmetry.space_group_name_H-M   'P 1'
#
loop_
_entity.id
_entity.type
_entity.pdbx_description
1 polymer ?
#
loop_
_entity_poly.entity_id
_entity_poly.type
_entity_poly.pdbx_seq_one_letter_code
_entity_poly.pdbx_strand_id
1 'polypeptide(L)'
;GQYRNLSKNAPNLWSFLASVQNSGLSLFAVMLAGTAAAFLLYLLWDKCRRVTPDALLSAALAFLLLIPFLLPHMHERYFFPADLFSILYAVNRPRRFIVPLLTVGASAAAYLPFLFGQQPVALTTAAVLMGAALLLVLADLLYPLFAPAKKGQASS
;
A
#
# COMPACT_ATOMS: atom_id res chain seq x y z
N GLY A 1 -23.26 9.57 14.97
CA GLY A 1 -22.40 10.47 14.22
C GLY A 1 -20.97 9.99 13.94
N GLN A 2 -20.59 8.71 14.20
CA GLN A 2 -19.17 8.26 14.03
C GLN A 2 -18.76 7.91 12.58
N TYR A 3 -19.68 7.93 11.62
CA TYR A 3 -19.40 7.49 10.24
C TYR A 3 -19.13 8.65 9.25
N ARG A 4 -18.88 9.86 9.74
CA ARG A 4 -18.77 11.04 8.88
C ARG A 4 -17.36 11.37 8.39
N ASN A 5 -16.30 10.87 9.01
CA ASN A 5 -14.93 11.19 8.61
C ASN A 5 -14.40 10.16 7.59
N LEU A 6 -13.82 10.63 6.49
CA LEU A 6 -13.25 9.79 5.43
C LEU A 6 -12.03 8.97 5.87
N SER A 7 -11.33 9.39 6.91
CA SER A 7 -10.24 8.65 7.53
C SER A 7 -10.47 8.54 9.03
N LYS A 8 -10.25 7.34 9.59
CA LYS A 8 -10.30 7.05 11.04
C LYS A 8 -8.90 6.68 11.53
N ASN A 9 -8.01 7.66 11.60
CA ASN A 9 -6.60 7.51 12.00
C ASN A 9 -5.77 6.58 11.10
N ALA A 10 -6.30 6.12 9.96
CA ALA A 10 -5.51 5.35 9.00
C ALA A 10 -4.60 6.29 8.18
N PRO A 11 -3.31 5.94 8.01
CA PRO A 11 -2.39 6.69 7.15
C PRO A 11 -2.67 6.38 5.67
N ASN A 12 -3.80 6.87 5.16
CA ASN A 12 -4.29 6.60 3.81
C ASN A 12 -4.46 7.90 3.00
N LEU A 13 -4.80 7.77 1.71
CA LEU A 13 -5.01 8.89 0.80
C LEU A 13 -6.04 9.90 1.34
N TRP A 14 -7.07 9.43 2.04
CA TRP A 14 -8.18 10.25 2.53
C TRP A 14 -7.84 11.05 3.78
N SER A 15 -6.68 10.82 4.40
CA SER A 15 -6.19 11.66 5.49
C SER A 15 -5.93 13.11 5.08
N PHE A 16 -5.66 13.36 3.79
CA PHE A 16 -5.53 14.72 3.23
C PHE A 16 -6.88 15.43 3.09
N LEU A 17 -7.99 14.68 3.06
CA LEU A 17 -9.35 15.17 2.88
C LEU A 17 -10.22 14.86 4.10
N ALA A 18 -9.63 14.66 5.27
CA ALA A 18 -10.32 14.22 6.49
C ALA A 18 -11.44 15.18 6.94
N SER A 19 -11.33 16.48 6.59
CA SER A 19 -12.36 17.51 6.89
C SER A 19 -13.54 17.50 5.90
N VAL A 20 -13.42 16.82 4.76
CA VAL A 20 -14.47 16.80 3.73
C VAL A 20 -15.44 15.67 4.03
N GLN A 21 -16.68 16.03 4.37
CA GLN A 21 -17.76 15.09 4.63
C GLN A 21 -18.70 15.05 3.42
N ASN A 22 -18.50 14.08 2.53
CA ASN A 22 -19.37 13.91 1.35
C ASN A 22 -19.57 12.41 1.06
N SER A 23 -20.82 11.98 1.04
CA SER A 23 -21.19 10.59 0.71
C SER A 23 -20.78 10.19 -0.73
N GLY A 24 -20.85 11.13 -1.67
CA GLY A 24 -20.40 10.91 -3.05
C GLY A 24 -18.90 10.64 -3.13
N LEU A 25 -18.09 11.33 -2.33
CA LEU A 25 -16.64 11.11 -2.27
C LEU A 25 -16.31 9.73 -1.68
N SER A 26 -17.09 9.26 -0.72
CA SER A 26 -16.94 7.92 -0.14
C SER A 26 -17.20 6.82 -1.18
N LEU A 27 -18.27 6.97 -1.99
CA LEU A 27 -18.58 6.04 -3.08
C LEU A 27 -17.48 6.06 -4.16
N PHE A 28 -17.03 7.25 -4.55
CA PHE A 28 -15.91 7.42 -5.48
C PHE A 28 -14.65 6.70 -4.99
N ALA A 29 -14.33 6.82 -3.70
CA ALA A 29 -13.18 6.19 -3.08
C ALA A 29 -13.24 4.66 -3.16
N VAL A 30 -14.40 4.07 -2.87
CA VAL A 30 -14.61 2.61 -2.99
C VAL A 30 -14.47 2.16 -4.44
N MET A 31 -15.06 2.89 -5.39
CA MET A 31 -14.93 2.58 -6.82
C MET A 31 -13.47 2.69 -7.29
N LEU A 32 -12.74 3.71 -6.84
CA LEU A 32 -11.32 3.90 -7.15
C LEU A 32 -10.49 2.72 -6.63
N ALA A 33 -10.70 2.32 -5.37
CA ALA A 33 -9.98 1.19 -4.78
C ALA A 33 -10.27 -0.13 -5.51
N GLY A 34 -11.54 -0.40 -5.81
CA GLY A 34 -11.96 -1.58 -6.55
C GLY A 34 -11.39 -1.61 -7.96
N THR A 35 -11.45 -0.49 -8.68
CA THR A 35 -10.89 -0.38 -10.04
C THR A 35 -9.39 -0.53 -10.05
N ALA A 36 -8.67 0.10 -9.11
CA ALA A 36 -7.22 -0.02 -9.01
C ALA A 36 -6.79 -1.46 -8.69
N ALA A 37 -7.48 -2.13 -7.75
CA ALA A 37 -7.22 -3.53 -7.42
C ALA A 37 -7.51 -4.46 -8.60
N ALA A 38 -8.64 -4.29 -9.30
CA ALA A 38 -8.99 -5.07 -10.49
C ALA A 38 -8.00 -4.84 -11.63
N PHE A 39 -7.56 -3.60 -11.85
CA PHE A 39 -6.57 -3.26 -12.87
C PHE A 39 -5.21 -3.90 -12.57
N LEU A 40 -4.75 -3.84 -11.30
CA LEU A 40 -3.51 -4.51 -10.89
C LEU A 40 -3.60 -6.02 -11.09
N LEU A 41 -4.73 -6.64 -10.71
CA LEU A 41 -4.97 -8.06 -10.92
C LEU A 41 -4.96 -8.42 -12.42
N TYR A 42 -5.59 -7.61 -13.25
CA TYR A 42 -5.58 -7.77 -14.70
C TYR A 42 -4.16 -7.71 -15.26
N LEU A 43 -3.35 -6.72 -14.86
CA LEU A 43 -1.96 -6.62 -15.30
C LEU A 43 -1.13 -7.83 -14.90
N LEU A 44 -1.32 -8.33 -13.68
CA LEU A 44 -0.65 -9.54 -13.23
C LEU A 44 -1.08 -10.77 -14.03
N TRP A 45 -2.37 -10.89 -14.32
CA TRP A 45 -2.89 -11.99 -15.14
C TRP A 45 -2.35 -11.94 -16.57
N ASP A 46 -2.36 -10.78 -17.22
CA ASP A 46 -1.95 -10.61 -18.62
C ASP A 46 -0.43 -10.72 -18.81
N LYS A 47 0.35 -10.17 -17.90
CA LYS A 47 1.82 -10.03 -18.04
C LYS A 47 2.64 -11.06 -17.27
N CYS A 48 2.13 -11.57 -16.15
CA CYS A 48 2.88 -12.50 -15.31
C CYS A 48 2.82 -13.92 -15.89
N ARG A 49 3.81 -14.27 -16.72
CA ARG A 49 3.88 -15.61 -17.37
C ARG A 49 4.32 -16.72 -16.41
N ARG A 50 5.02 -16.39 -15.32
CA ARG A 50 5.49 -17.33 -14.31
C ARG A 50 5.26 -16.75 -12.93
N VAL A 51 4.49 -17.47 -12.12
CA VAL A 51 4.28 -17.13 -10.71
C VAL A 51 5.47 -17.65 -9.93
N THR A 52 6.35 -16.76 -9.50
CA THR A 52 7.45 -17.09 -8.58
C THR A 52 7.04 -16.71 -7.15
N PRO A 53 7.61 -17.34 -6.10
CA PRO A 53 7.36 -16.95 -4.70
C PRO A 53 7.62 -15.46 -4.46
N ASP A 54 8.65 -14.90 -5.08
CA ASP A 54 8.96 -13.46 -4.97
C ASP A 54 7.91 -12.57 -5.63
N ALA A 55 7.38 -12.97 -6.79
CA ALA A 55 6.31 -12.24 -7.45
C ALA A 55 5.02 -12.30 -6.63
N LEU A 56 4.72 -13.46 -6.07
CA LEU A 56 3.56 -13.65 -5.20
C LEU A 56 3.65 -12.79 -3.93
N LEU A 57 4.81 -12.79 -3.27
CA LEU A 57 5.04 -11.96 -2.09
C LEU A 57 4.91 -10.47 -2.40
N SER A 58 5.51 -10.03 -3.53
CA SER A 58 5.41 -8.63 -3.98
C SER A 58 3.97 -8.24 -4.31
N ALA A 59 3.23 -9.12 -4.99
CA ALA A 59 1.82 -8.89 -5.32
C ALA A 59 0.96 -8.85 -4.04
N ALA A 60 1.14 -9.79 -3.11
CA ALA A 60 0.43 -9.79 -1.83
C ALA A 60 0.66 -8.49 -1.06
N LEU A 61 1.93 -8.05 -0.92
CA LEU A 61 2.26 -6.79 -0.26
C LEU A 61 1.65 -5.59 -0.99
N ALA A 62 1.67 -5.58 -2.33
CA ALA A 62 1.05 -4.51 -3.13
C ALA A 62 -0.46 -4.39 -2.84
N PHE A 63 -1.20 -5.49 -2.79
CA PHE A 63 -2.63 -5.47 -2.46
C PHE A 63 -2.89 -5.09 -1.00
N LEU A 64 -2.08 -5.58 -0.05
CA LEU A 64 -2.19 -5.25 1.37
C LEU A 64 -1.93 -3.77 1.65
N LEU A 65 -1.14 -3.09 0.83
CA LEU A 65 -0.93 -1.64 0.89
C LEU A 65 -1.99 -0.88 0.09
N LEU A 66 -2.27 -1.30 -1.15
CA LEU A 66 -3.13 -0.59 -2.09
C LEU A 66 -4.56 -0.46 -1.57
N ILE A 67 -5.13 -1.58 -1.11
CA ILE A 67 -6.55 -1.62 -0.72
C ILE A 67 -6.83 -0.68 0.47
N PRO A 68 -6.16 -0.80 1.64
CA PRO A 68 -6.44 0.09 2.76
C PRO A 68 -5.97 1.52 2.52
N PHE A 69 -5.00 1.76 1.62
CA PHE A 69 -4.56 3.10 1.25
C PHE A 69 -5.62 3.87 0.44
N LEU A 70 -6.34 3.18 -0.44
CA LEU A 70 -7.37 3.78 -1.30
C LEU A 70 -8.79 3.69 -0.72
N LEU A 71 -9.08 2.75 0.19
CA LEU A 71 -10.40 2.64 0.79
C LEU A 71 -10.64 3.75 1.83
N PRO A 72 -11.86 4.35 1.84
CA PRO A 72 -12.26 5.31 2.85
C PRO A 72 -12.63 4.60 4.16
N HIS A 73 -12.74 5.35 5.25
CA HIS A 73 -13.17 4.88 6.58
C HIS A 73 -12.30 3.78 7.20
N MET A 74 -11.04 3.62 6.73
CA MET A 74 -10.11 2.64 7.25
C MET A 74 -9.56 3.04 8.62
N HIS A 75 -9.27 2.04 9.46
CA HIS A 75 -8.54 2.16 10.71
C HIS A 75 -7.07 1.78 10.50
N GLU A 76 -6.18 2.29 11.36
CA GLU A 76 -4.74 2.00 11.38
C GLU A 76 -4.42 0.50 11.39
N ARG A 77 -5.24 -0.32 12.08
CA ARG A 77 -5.05 -1.77 12.22
C ARG A 77 -5.10 -2.55 10.90
N TYR A 78 -5.70 -1.99 9.86
CA TYR A 78 -5.77 -2.65 8.54
C TYR A 78 -4.42 -2.69 7.83
N PHE A 79 -3.43 -1.90 8.27
CA PHE A 79 -2.06 -1.95 7.75
C PHE A 79 -1.18 -2.99 8.46
N PHE A 80 -1.60 -3.58 9.57
CA PHE A 80 -0.82 -4.58 10.30
C PHE A 80 -0.35 -5.78 9.43
N PRO A 81 -1.19 -6.37 8.56
CA PRO A 81 -0.72 -7.39 7.63
C PRO A 81 0.35 -6.87 6.66
N ALA A 82 0.22 -5.63 6.19
CA ALA A 82 1.22 -5.01 5.32
C ALA A 82 2.58 -4.83 6.04
N ASP A 83 2.57 -4.48 7.34
CA ASP A 83 3.79 -4.36 8.14
C ASP A 83 4.54 -5.69 8.20
N LEU A 84 3.84 -6.80 8.48
CA LEU A 84 4.45 -8.14 8.50
C LEU A 84 4.98 -8.56 7.13
N PHE A 85 4.19 -8.37 6.09
CA PHE A 85 4.59 -8.74 4.73
C PHE A 85 5.73 -7.86 4.21
N SER A 86 5.84 -6.61 4.64
CA SER A 86 6.95 -5.72 4.29
C SER A 86 8.27 -6.21 4.88
N ILE A 87 8.26 -6.75 6.10
CA ILE A 87 9.43 -7.36 6.73
C ILE A 87 9.87 -8.61 5.95
N LEU A 88 8.92 -9.51 5.63
CA LEU A 88 9.20 -10.69 4.81
C LEU A 88 9.75 -10.30 3.42
N TYR A 89 9.19 -9.25 2.84
CA TYR A 89 9.65 -8.70 1.56
C TYR A 89 11.10 -8.22 1.64
N ALA A 90 11.49 -7.54 2.71
CA ALA A 90 12.86 -7.07 2.91
C ALA A 90 13.85 -8.22 3.17
N VAL A 91 13.44 -9.28 3.88
CA VAL A 91 14.24 -10.48 4.08
C VAL A 91 14.60 -11.13 2.73
N ASN A 92 13.62 -11.22 1.81
CA ASN A 92 13.86 -11.75 0.46
C ASN A 92 14.62 -10.77 -0.45
N ARG A 93 14.50 -9.46 -0.19
CA ARG A 93 15.14 -8.39 -0.97
C ARG A 93 15.82 -7.38 -0.04
N PRO A 94 17.00 -7.66 0.50
CA PRO A 94 17.67 -6.80 1.49
C PRO A 94 17.89 -5.35 1.04
N ARG A 95 18.05 -5.13 -0.28
CA ARG A 95 18.17 -3.78 -0.86
C ARG A 95 16.90 -2.93 -0.71
N ARG A 96 15.77 -3.56 -0.38
CA ARG A 96 14.46 -2.93 -0.19
C ARG A 96 14.07 -2.77 1.29
N PHE A 97 15.05 -2.79 2.19
CA PHE A 97 14.82 -2.59 3.62
C PHE A 97 14.12 -1.26 3.96
N ILE A 98 14.16 -0.31 3.04
CA ILE A 98 13.43 0.96 3.18
C ILE A 98 11.89 0.75 3.23
N VAL A 99 11.36 -0.30 2.58
CA VAL A 99 9.92 -0.55 2.54
C VAL A 99 9.35 -0.81 3.94
N PRO A 100 9.84 -1.78 4.75
CA PRO A 100 9.35 -1.96 6.12
C PRO A 100 9.62 -0.75 7.02
N LEU A 101 10.70 0.00 6.81
CA LEU A 101 10.91 1.24 7.56
C LEU A 101 9.79 2.25 7.31
N LEU A 102 9.35 2.38 6.06
CA LEU A 102 8.25 3.29 5.69
C LEU A 102 6.91 2.77 6.20
N THR A 103 6.58 1.48 6.00
CA THR A 103 5.29 0.90 6.41
C THR A 103 5.16 0.86 7.93
N VAL A 104 6.09 0.21 8.63
CA VAL A 104 6.06 0.09 10.08
C VAL A 104 6.19 1.45 10.76
N GLY A 105 7.04 2.35 10.22
CA GLY A 105 7.15 3.73 10.71
C GLY A 105 5.86 4.52 10.57
N ALA A 106 5.17 4.41 9.42
CA ALA A 106 3.87 5.05 9.22
C ALA A 106 2.79 4.48 10.13
N SER A 107 2.74 3.14 10.28
CA SER A 107 1.81 2.46 11.19
C SER A 107 2.08 2.87 12.64
N ALA A 108 3.33 2.84 13.08
CA ALA A 108 3.71 3.27 14.43
C ALA A 108 3.30 4.72 14.70
N ALA A 109 3.55 5.64 13.76
CA ALA A 109 3.13 7.04 13.87
C ALA A 109 1.60 7.19 14.02
N ALA A 110 0.82 6.36 13.32
CA ALA A 110 -0.63 6.35 13.43
C ALA A 110 -1.15 5.79 14.78
N TYR A 111 -0.37 4.93 15.44
CA TYR A 111 -0.69 4.38 16.77
C TYR A 111 -0.30 5.30 17.93
N LEU A 112 0.63 6.25 17.76
CA LEU A 112 1.11 7.13 18.82
C LEU A 112 -0.02 7.88 19.59
N PRO A 113 -1.09 8.37 18.93
CA PRO A 113 -2.20 9.03 19.63
C PRO A 113 -2.91 8.10 20.64
N PHE A 114 -3.00 6.80 20.33
CA PHE A 114 -3.58 5.82 21.24
C PHE A 114 -2.69 5.52 22.45
N LEU A 115 -1.37 5.49 22.24
CA LEU A 115 -0.42 5.15 23.30
C LEU A 115 -0.13 6.32 24.25
N PHE A 116 -0.06 7.53 23.70
CA PHE A 116 0.42 8.71 24.45
C PHE A 116 -0.61 9.84 24.55
N GLY A 117 -1.80 9.71 23.97
CA GLY A 117 -2.83 10.76 23.96
C GLY A 117 -2.46 12.02 23.18
N GLN A 118 -1.32 12.03 22.50
CA GLN A 118 -0.82 13.15 21.71
C GLN A 118 -0.47 12.67 20.31
N GLN A 119 -0.64 13.52 19.32
CA GLN A 119 -0.33 13.25 17.92
C GLN A 119 0.96 13.98 17.51
N PRO A 120 2.15 13.44 17.82
CA PRO A 120 3.42 14.11 17.55
C PRO A 120 3.75 14.15 16.05
N VAL A 121 3.17 13.24 15.27
CA VAL A 121 3.33 13.16 13.82
C VAL A 121 1.98 13.36 13.15
N ALA A 122 1.91 14.28 12.19
CA ALA A 122 0.69 14.48 11.42
C ALA A 122 0.32 13.21 10.65
N LEU A 123 -0.96 12.83 10.66
CA LEU A 123 -1.46 11.65 9.95
C LEU A 123 -1.17 11.72 8.44
N THR A 124 -1.16 12.93 7.88
CA THR A 124 -0.77 13.18 6.48
C THR A 124 0.68 12.80 6.19
N THR A 125 1.61 13.03 7.15
CA THR A 125 3.01 12.58 7.02
C THR A 125 3.09 11.06 6.98
N ALA A 126 2.37 10.37 7.88
CA ALA A 126 2.28 8.92 7.87
C ALA A 126 1.68 8.39 6.55
N ALA A 127 0.67 9.08 6.00
CA ALA A 127 0.09 8.74 4.69
C ALA A 127 1.08 8.92 3.54
N VAL A 128 1.94 9.95 3.56
CA VAL A 128 3.02 10.12 2.56
C VAL A 128 4.00 8.96 2.63
N LEU A 129 4.43 8.54 3.83
CA LEU A 129 5.34 7.42 4.01
C LEU A 129 4.72 6.11 3.49
N MET A 130 3.44 5.86 3.82
CA MET A 130 2.71 4.68 3.35
C MET A 130 2.54 4.69 1.82
N GLY A 131 2.21 5.85 1.24
CA GLY A 131 2.13 6.03 -0.22
C GLY A 131 3.47 5.80 -0.91
N ALA A 132 4.58 6.27 -0.33
CA ALA A 132 5.92 6.03 -0.85
C ALA A 132 6.28 4.53 -0.83
N ALA A 133 5.96 3.82 0.25
CA ALA A 133 6.14 2.37 0.34
C ALA A 133 5.33 1.64 -0.74
N LEU A 134 4.07 2.00 -0.93
CA LEU A 134 3.20 1.45 -1.97
C LEU A 134 3.80 1.67 -3.38
N LEU A 135 4.26 2.88 -3.68
CA LEU A 135 4.86 3.18 -4.99
C LEU A 135 6.13 2.38 -5.24
N LEU A 136 6.99 2.20 -4.22
CA LEU A 136 8.19 1.37 -4.34
C LEU A 136 7.85 -0.10 -4.63
N VAL A 137 6.87 -0.65 -3.92
CA VAL A 137 6.44 -2.04 -4.12
C VAL A 137 5.80 -2.22 -5.50
N LEU A 138 4.94 -1.27 -5.93
CA LEU A 138 4.35 -1.29 -7.27
C LEU A 138 5.41 -1.16 -8.36
N ALA A 139 6.40 -0.28 -8.20
CA ALA A 139 7.49 -0.15 -9.14
C ALA A 139 8.28 -1.47 -9.28
N ASP A 140 8.60 -2.13 -8.16
CA ASP A 140 9.31 -3.40 -8.17
C ASP A 140 8.49 -4.56 -8.77
N LEU A 141 7.18 -4.52 -8.58
CA LEU A 141 6.26 -5.52 -9.11
C LEU A 141 6.03 -5.33 -10.61
N LEU A 142 5.84 -4.08 -11.06
CA LEU A 142 5.45 -3.78 -12.43
C LEU A 142 6.67 -3.66 -13.38
N TYR A 143 7.81 -3.15 -12.88
CA TYR A 143 8.98 -2.96 -13.72
C TYR A 143 9.37 -4.21 -14.53
N PRO A 144 9.50 -5.42 -13.93
CA PRO A 144 9.87 -6.63 -14.68
C PRO A 144 8.80 -7.09 -15.68
N LEU A 145 7.52 -6.68 -15.50
CA LEU A 145 6.43 -7.04 -16.41
C LEU A 145 6.49 -6.24 -17.72
N PHE A 146 7.05 -5.03 -17.67
CA PHE A 146 7.17 -4.12 -18.80
C PHE A 146 8.60 -4.00 -19.33
N ALA A 147 9.60 -4.55 -18.63
CA ALA A 147 10.97 -4.56 -19.11
C ALA A 147 11.10 -5.42 -20.37
N PRO A 148 11.77 -4.92 -21.43
CA PRO A 148 12.00 -5.72 -22.64
C PRO A 148 12.78 -6.98 -22.28
N ALA A 149 12.33 -8.14 -22.78
CA ALA A 149 13.04 -9.40 -22.60
C ALA A 149 14.49 -9.22 -23.05
N LYS A 150 15.47 -9.46 -22.17
CA LYS A 150 16.88 -9.49 -22.55
C LYS A 150 17.05 -10.51 -23.67
N LYS A 151 17.24 -10.03 -24.91
CA LYS A 151 17.72 -10.83 -26.03
C LYS A 151 19.13 -11.36 -25.67
N GLY A 152 19.25 -12.57 -25.21
CA GLY A 152 20.58 -13.11 -24.93
C GLY A 152 20.67 -14.33 -24.01
N GLN A 153 19.63 -15.17 -23.91
CA GLN A 153 19.75 -16.49 -23.30
C GLN A 153 18.96 -17.54 -24.11
N ALA A 154 19.27 -17.60 -25.39
CA ALA A 154 18.93 -18.74 -26.24
C ALA A 154 20.23 -19.13 -26.94
N SER A 155 21.04 -19.95 -26.28
CA SER A 155 22.01 -20.91 -26.84
C SER A 155 23.17 -21.14 -25.87
N SER A 156 23.04 -22.08 -25.02
CA SER A 156 24.12 -23.00 -24.63
C SER A 156 23.50 -24.15 -23.83
#